data_7128148ea85ec1403ef56e0ee9ddf1cb
#
_entry.id   7128148ea85ec1403ef56e0ee9ddf1cb
#
_cell.length_a   1.000
_cell.length_b   1.000
_cell.length_c   1.000
_cell.angle_alpha   90.00
_cell.angle_beta   90.00
_cell.angle_gamma   90.00
#
_symmetry.space_group_name_H-M   'P 1'
#
loop_
_entity.id
_entity.type
_entity.pdbx_description
1 polymer ?
#
loop_
_entity_poly.entity_id
_entity_poly.type
_entity_poly.pdbx_seq_one_letter_code
_entity_poly.pdbx_strand_id
1 'polypeptide(L)'
;MSCGGDSIIPLEMLRYSAPFTVAMTILIVACNRSPADTAKPVASASVSVSPAVVASGMPVELDVKFAVASDAPPFEEDYEVFVHVVDDDGRMIGAADHAPPTPTKEWKAGSTIEYKHSGYAPVSDYVGYATFVVGLYSKSSGERLPLAGEAIEGRAVKAGSFEIRERSEPYAVIFREGWHPPEAPKGSGVEWRWSTKSGTLTFANPKQDVELTLELDQPNRVFSVPQHVEIRLGDAVVDDFDLEPGTLMVRKIALGPDQFGEGQSVALAVVSDKTFVPARLAALQSSDTRQLGVRVFRALVQPKQ
;
A
#
# COMPACT_ATOMS: atom_id res chain seq x y z
N MET A 1 28.14 -78.47 16.52
CA MET A 1 29.58 -78.42 16.84
C MET A 1 29.77 -77.15 17.58
N SER A 2 29.70 -77.20 18.78
CA SER A 2 30.68 -77.47 19.82
C SER A 2 31.30 -76.20 20.34
N CYS A 3 31.00 -76.04 21.56
CA CYS A 3 31.70 -75.75 22.80
C CYS A 3 32.13 -74.27 22.93
N GLY A 4 31.85 -73.60 23.96
CA GLY A 4 31.79 -73.94 25.39
C GLY A 4 32.83 -73.13 26.14
N GLY A 5 32.52 -72.66 27.29
CA GLY A 5 33.53 -72.24 28.22
C GLY A 5 33.12 -71.13 29.19
N ASP A 6 32.62 -71.61 30.31
CA ASP A 6 32.38 -70.88 31.57
C ASP A 6 33.65 -70.28 32.18
N SER A 7 33.45 -69.24 33.03
CA SER A 7 34.01 -69.17 34.43
C SER A 7 33.74 -67.76 34.98
N ILE A 8 32.77 -67.56 35.86
CA ILE A 8 32.80 -67.54 37.36
C ILE A 8 33.74 -66.47 37.98
N ILE A 9 33.17 -65.44 38.52
CA ILE A 9 33.06 -64.63 39.78
C ILE A 9 34.28 -64.62 40.68
N PRO A 10 34.61 -63.54 41.55
CA PRO A 10 33.71 -62.90 42.48
C PRO A 10 33.88 -61.36 42.75
N LEU A 11 32.83 -60.81 43.22
CA LEU A 11 32.60 -59.85 44.30
C LEU A 11 33.85 -59.20 44.97
N GLU A 12 33.86 -57.84 44.99
CA GLU A 12 34.05 -57.11 46.24
C GLU A 12 33.41 -55.73 46.22
N MET A 13 32.68 -55.46 47.30
CA MET A 13 32.01 -54.19 47.59
C MET A 13 33.04 -53.12 47.99
N LEU A 14 32.87 -51.89 47.43
CA LEU A 14 33.26 -50.72 48.18
C LEU A 14 32.25 -49.60 47.99
N ARG A 15 31.52 -49.32 49.09
CA ARG A 15 30.61 -48.20 49.23
C ARG A 15 31.40 -46.91 49.30
N TYR A 16 31.16 -45.99 48.38
CA TYR A 16 31.42 -44.56 48.58
C TYR A 16 30.12 -43.76 48.30
N SER A 17 29.53 -43.36 49.41
CA SER A 17 28.46 -42.37 49.43
C SER A 17 29.09 -40.98 49.34
N ALA A 18 28.94 -40.33 48.20
CA ALA A 18 29.19 -38.89 48.07
C ALA A 18 27.84 -38.17 47.90
N PRO A 19 27.58 -37.06 48.61
CA PRO A 19 26.35 -36.33 48.48
C PRO A 19 26.36 -35.54 47.17
N PHE A 20 25.42 -35.84 46.29
CA PHE A 20 25.15 -35.07 45.06
C PHE A 20 24.48 -33.77 45.48
N THR A 21 25.25 -32.68 45.58
CA THR A 21 24.73 -31.34 45.73
C THR A 21 24.21 -30.87 44.34
N VAL A 22 22.90 -30.97 44.13
CA VAL A 22 22.27 -30.40 42.94
C VAL A 22 22.28 -28.87 43.10
N ALA A 23 23.25 -28.23 42.45
CA ALA A 23 23.24 -26.78 42.28
C ALA A 23 22.11 -26.44 41.29
N MET A 24 20.97 -26.00 41.79
CA MET A 24 19.87 -25.46 41.02
C MET A 24 20.27 -24.08 40.53
N THR A 25 20.79 -24.03 39.30
CA THR A 25 21.12 -22.77 38.61
C THR A 25 19.79 -22.13 38.19
N ILE A 26 19.33 -21.15 38.95
CA ILE A 26 18.21 -20.30 38.60
C ILE A 26 18.68 -19.42 37.43
N LEU A 27 18.31 -19.77 36.20
CA LEU A 27 18.43 -18.89 35.05
C LEU A 27 17.39 -17.75 35.26
N ILE A 28 17.89 -16.62 35.77
CA ILE A 28 17.14 -15.37 35.75
C ILE A 28 17.10 -14.95 34.28
N VAL A 29 15.98 -15.24 33.58
CA VAL A 29 15.67 -14.63 32.28
C VAL A 29 15.39 -13.16 32.60
N ALA A 30 16.43 -12.33 32.49
CA ALA A 30 16.28 -10.89 32.50
C ALA A 30 15.48 -10.55 31.23
N CYS A 31 14.18 -10.23 31.39
CA CYS A 31 13.44 -9.51 30.36
C CYS A 31 14.19 -8.21 30.09
N ASN A 32 14.95 -8.19 29.01
CA ASN A 32 15.63 -7.00 28.52
C ASN A 32 14.53 -6.05 28.00
N ARG A 33 13.88 -5.32 28.90
CA ARG A 33 13.09 -4.15 28.51
C ARG A 33 14.11 -3.13 28.04
N SER A 34 14.08 -2.80 26.74
CA SER A 34 14.77 -1.62 26.24
C SER A 34 14.42 -0.43 27.13
N PRO A 35 15.40 0.43 27.46
CA PRO A 35 15.12 1.64 28.25
C PRO A 35 13.98 2.42 27.60
N ALA A 36 13.04 2.87 28.41
CA ALA A 36 11.95 3.75 27.90
C ALA A 36 12.59 4.96 27.22
N ASP A 37 12.23 5.22 25.98
CA ASP A 37 12.67 6.42 25.27
C ASP A 37 12.14 7.65 26.03
N THR A 38 13.05 8.44 26.60
CA THR A 38 12.74 9.65 27.37
C THR A 38 12.71 10.90 26.50
N ALA A 39 12.97 10.76 25.20
CA ALA A 39 12.96 11.88 24.27
C ALA A 39 11.53 12.48 24.17
N LYS A 40 11.48 13.80 24.19
CA LYS A 40 10.22 14.53 24.11
C LYS A 40 9.58 14.36 22.71
N PRO A 41 8.31 13.96 22.62
CA PRO A 41 7.64 13.84 21.34
C PRO A 41 7.57 15.18 20.59
N VAL A 42 7.88 15.15 19.29
CA VAL A 42 7.82 16.33 18.41
C VAL A 42 6.44 16.53 17.76
N ALA A 43 5.68 15.44 17.61
CA ALA A 43 4.33 15.47 17.03
C ALA A 43 3.54 14.23 17.49
N SER A 44 2.23 14.23 17.26
CA SER A 44 1.39 13.03 17.23
C SER A 44 0.94 12.77 15.80
N ALA A 45 0.64 11.49 15.49
CA ALA A 45 0.19 11.05 14.17
C ALA A 45 -1.15 10.33 14.24
N SER A 46 -1.97 10.50 13.23
CA SER A 46 -3.14 9.66 12.97
C SER A 46 -3.28 9.36 11.49
N VAL A 47 -3.72 8.15 11.18
CA VAL A 47 -3.98 7.68 9.81
C VAL A 47 -5.34 6.99 9.78
N SER A 48 -6.13 7.35 8.80
CA SER A 48 -7.39 6.67 8.51
C SER A 48 -7.48 6.36 7.01
N VAL A 49 -8.36 5.43 6.67
CA VAL A 49 -8.66 5.03 5.31
C VAL A 49 -10.18 5.04 5.12
N SER A 50 -10.64 5.47 3.96
CA SER A 50 -12.05 5.45 3.62
C SER A 50 -12.28 4.64 2.33
N PRO A 51 -13.17 3.62 2.37
CA PRO A 51 -13.91 3.10 3.54
C PRO A 51 -13.00 2.41 4.57
N ALA A 52 -13.45 2.30 5.84
CA ALA A 52 -12.68 1.66 6.90
C ALA A 52 -12.55 0.13 6.76
N VAL A 53 -13.24 -0.44 5.79
CA VAL A 53 -13.19 -1.86 5.40
C VAL A 53 -12.69 -1.94 3.97
N VAL A 54 -11.61 -2.67 3.74
CA VAL A 54 -10.94 -2.72 2.44
C VAL A 54 -10.60 -4.16 2.08
N ALA A 55 -10.80 -4.55 0.82
CA ALA A 55 -10.33 -5.86 0.36
C ALA A 55 -8.81 -5.85 0.11
N SER A 56 -8.15 -6.99 0.35
CA SER A 56 -6.72 -7.19 0.10
C SER A 56 -6.31 -6.75 -1.31
N GLY A 57 -5.25 -5.95 -1.42
CA GLY A 57 -4.69 -5.46 -2.68
C GLY A 57 -5.49 -4.38 -3.41
N MET A 58 -6.55 -3.85 -2.79
CA MET A 58 -7.35 -2.77 -3.39
C MET A 58 -6.71 -1.40 -3.20
N PRO A 59 -6.90 -0.49 -4.18
CA PRO A 59 -6.49 0.90 -4.01
C PRO A 59 -7.17 1.55 -2.82
N VAL A 60 -6.38 2.30 -2.05
CA VAL A 60 -6.85 3.04 -0.88
C VAL A 60 -6.31 4.47 -0.90
N GLU A 61 -7.06 5.37 -0.31
CA GLU A 61 -6.61 6.71 0.00
C GLU A 61 -6.48 6.83 1.53
N LEU A 62 -5.29 7.16 1.98
CA LEU A 62 -4.99 7.38 3.39
C LEU A 62 -5.15 8.86 3.69
N ASP A 63 -5.94 9.20 4.70
CA ASP A 63 -5.95 10.52 5.31
C ASP A 63 -4.90 10.52 6.42
N VAL A 64 -3.82 11.25 6.20
CA VAL A 64 -2.67 11.34 7.12
C VAL A 64 -2.68 12.69 7.82
N LYS A 65 -2.55 12.66 9.14
CA LYS A 65 -2.53 13.87 9.96
C LYS A 65 -1.42 13.81 10.98
N PHE A 66 -0.65 14.91 11.06
CA PHE A 66 0.31 15.17 12.12
C PHE A 66 -0.09 16.43 12.89
N ALA A 67 -0.12 16.34 14.21
CA ALA A 67 -0.22 17.51 15.08
C ALA A 67 1.15 17.75 15.72
N VAL A 68 1.84 18.81 15.28
CA VAL A 68 3.17 19.20 15.78
C VAL A 68 3.03 19.74 17.20
N ALA A 69 3.89 19.29 18.11
CA ALA A 69 3.85 19.75 19.49
C ALA A 69 4.09 21.28 19.57
N SER A 70 3.40 21.98 20.48
CA SER A 70 3.50 23.43 20.60
C SER A 70 4.88 23.94 21.02
N ASP A 71 5.70 23.06 21.52
CA ASP A 71 7.08 23.29 21.98
C ASP A 71 8.10 22.41 21.25
N ALA A 72 7.72 21.87 20.08
CA ALA A 72 8.64 21.15 19.21
C ALA A 72 9.76 22.08 18.73
N PRO A 73 11.03 21.61 18.71
CA PRO A 73 12.10 22.36 18.05
C PRO A 73 11.87 22.41 16.53
N PRO A 74 12.47 23.35 15.82
CA PRO A 74 12.48 23.32 14.35
C PRO A 74 13.05 22.01 13.85
N PHE A 75 12.46 21.46 12.77
CA PHE A 75 12.97 20.26 12.11
C PHE A 75 14.25 20.62 11.33
N GLU A 76 15.34 19.91 11.60
CA GLU A 76 16.67 20.22 11.03
C GLU A 76 16.80 19.76 9.58
N GLU A 77 16.06 18.73 9.17
CA GLU A 77 16.05 18.17 7.81
C GLU A 77 14.63 17.80 7.37
N ASP A 78 14.47 17.39 6.12
CA ASP A 78 13.23 16.85 5.60
C ASP A 78 13.15 15.36 5.91
N TYR A 79 12.28 15.02 6.88
CA TYR A 79 12.02 13.65 7.30
C TYR A 79 10.99 13.00 6.40
N GLU A 80 11.20 11.71 6.14
CA GLU A 80 10.23 10.84 5.47
C GLU A 80 9.22 10.30 6.49
N VAL A 81 8.00 10.09 6.03
CA VAL A 81 6.95 9.41 6.79
C VAL A 81 7.00 7.93 6.43
N PHE A 82 7.16 7.05 7.40
CA PHE A 82 6.82 5.66 7.19
C PHE A 82 5.42 5.37 7.73
N VAL A 83 4.66 4.60 6.97
CA VAL A 83 3.35 4.08 7.34
C VAL A 83 3.40 2.58 7.12
N HIS A 84 3.61 1.83 8.18
CA HIS A 84 3.57 0.37 8.14
C HIS A 84 2.18 -0.12 8.53
N VAL A 85 1.74 -1.19 7.91
CA VAL A 85 0.53 -1.90 8.27
C VAL A 85 0.92 -3.20 8.95
N VAL A 86 0.45 -3.39 10.17
CA VAL A 86 0.71 -4.60 10.94
C VAL A 86 -0.58 -5.36 11.23
N ASP A 87 -0.49 -6.69 11.27
CA ASP A 87 -1.58 -7.57 11.65
C ASP A 87 -1.78 -7.58 13.18
N ASP A 88 -2.71 -8.41 13.68
CA ASP A 88 -3.00 -8.55 15.10
C ASP A 88 -1.88 -9.22 15.92
N ASP A 89 -0.97 -9.95 15.25
CA ASP A 89 0.27 -10.50 15.83
C ASP A 89 1.43 -9.49 15.82
N GLY A 90 1.23 -8.29 15.25
CA GLY A 90 2.25 -7.25 15.11
C GLY A 90 3.23 -7.49 13.95
N ARG A 91 2.96 -8.43 13.04
CA ARG A 91 3.79 -8.65 11.85
C ARG A 91 3.47 -7.61 10.79
N MET A 92 4.50 -7.05 10.18
CA MET A 92 4.34 -6.11 9.07
C MET A 92 3.81 -6.84 7.82
N ILE A 93 2.65 -6.42 7.34
CA ILE A 93 1.98 -6.96 6.15
C ILE A 93 1.93 -5.97 4.99
N GLY A 94 2.31 -4.71 5.21
CA GLY A 94 2.38 -3.69 4.18
C GLY A 94 3.10 -2.43 4.64
N ALA A 95 3.50 -1.60 3.66
CA ALA A 95 4.16 -0.31 3.89
C ALA A 95 3.70 0.71 2.84
N ALA A 96 3.64 1.98 3.25
CA ALA A 96 3.33 3.13 2.39
C ALA A 96 4.22 4.33 2.79
N ASP A 97 5.53 4.12 2.71
CA ASP A 97 6.52 5.13 3.06
C ASP A 97 6.59 6.21 1.98
N HIS A 98 6.64 7.48 2.39
CA HIS A 98 6.61 8.59 1.45
C HIS A 98 7.16 9.89 2.06
N ALA A 99 7.57 10.82 1.20
CA ALA A 99 7.79 12.19 1.60
C ALA A 99 6.43 12.92 1.79
N PRO A 100 6.22 13.64 2.89
CA PRO A 100 5.00 14.43 3.05
C PRO A 100 4.96 15.55 2.00
N PRO A 101 3.77 15.94 1.48
CA PRO A 101 3.66 16.99 0.46
C PRO A 101 4.22 18.35 0.92
N THR A 102 4.08 18.66 2.21
CA THR A 102 4.74 19.80 2.85
C THR A 102 6.02 19.30 3.52
N PRO A 103 7.22 19.73 3.08
CA PRO A 103 8.48 19.35 3.69
C PRO A 103 8.49 19.57 5.19
N THR A 104 9.05 18.64 5.98
CA THR A 104 9.00 18.75 7.44
C THR A 104 9.72 19.96 7.99
N LYS A 105 10.73 20.50 7.30
CA LYS A 105 11.38 21.78 7.65
C LYS A 105 10.41 22.96 7.71
N GLU A 106 9.29 22.88 7.00
CA GLU A 106 8.26 23.92 6.99
C GLU A 106 7.22 23.74 8.10
N TRP A 107 7.25 22.60 8.82
CA TRP A 107 6.33 22.32 9.89
C TRP A 107 6.65 23.22 11.10
N LYS A 108 5.63 23.90 11.61
CA LYS A 108 5.78 24.85 12.72
C LYS A 108 5.23 24.26 14.00
N ALA A 109 5.85 24.59 15.13
CA ALA A 109 5.34 24.23 16.44
C ALA A 109 3.87 24.63 16.60
N GLY A 110 3.03 23.69 17.06
CA GLY A 110 1.59 23.87 17.22
C GLY A 110 0.76 23.79 15.93
N SER A 111 1.38 23.55 14.76
CA SER A 111 0.65 23.39 13.50
C SER A 111 0.07 22.00 13.33
N THR A 112 -0.95 21.90 12.47
CA THR A 112 -1.51 20.64 12.01
C THR A 112 -1.22 20.49 10.52
N ILE A 113 -0.69 19.34 10.13
CA ILE A 113 -0.39 18.96 8.74
C ILE A 113 -1.34 17.84 8.38
N GLU A 114 -2.18 18.06 7.39
CA GLU A 114 -3.15 17.07 6.90
C GLU A 114 -2.99 16.92 5.40
N TYR A 115 -2.97 15.67 4.91
CA TYR A 115 -2.88 15.37 3.49
C TYR A 115 -3.40 13.97 3.18
N LYS A 116 -3.64 13.74 1.88
CA LYS A 116 -4.04 12.44 1.35
C LYS A 116 -2.85 11.76 0.68
N HIS A 117 -2.74 10.46 0.90
CA HIS A 117 -1.72 9.62 0.27
C HIS A 117 -2.39 8.40 -0.37
N SER A 118 -2.23 8.24 -1.68
CA SER A 118 -2.77 7.10 -2.42
C SER A 118 -1.85 5.90 -2.30
N GLY A 119 -2.41 4.73 -2.09
CA GLY A 119 -1.68 3.48 -1.95
C GLY A 119 -2.57 2.26 -2.23
N TYR A 120 -2.14 1.12 -1.73
CA TYR A 120 -2.89 -0.14 -1.83
C TYR A 120 -3.00 -0.79 -0.46
N ALA A 121 -4.15 -1.42 -0.20
CA ALA A 121 -4.26 -2.33 0.92
C ALA A 121 -3.23 -3.47 0.77
N PRO A 122 -2.66 -3.97 1.87
CA PRO A 122 -1.71 -5.07 1.81
C PRO A 122 -2.20 -6.25 0.99
N VAL A 123 -1.33 -6.81 0.14
CA VAL A 123 -1.58 -8.09 -0.54
C VAL A 123 -1.06 -9.19 0.38
N SER A 124 -1.94 -9.76 1.18
CA SER A 124 -1.61 -10.82 2.14
C SER A 124 -2.81 -11.76 2.31
N ASP A 125 -2.55 -12.92 2.88
CA ASP A 125 -3.60 -13.87 3.30
C ASP A 125 -4.27 -13.46 4.63
N TYR A 126 -3.83 -12.34 5.22
CA TYR A 126 -4.40 -11.82 6.45
C TYR A 126 -5.78 -11.20 6.20
N VAL A 127 -6.74 -11.58 7.03
CA VAL A 127 -8.09 -11.05 7.09
C VAL A 127 -8.37 -10.67 8.54
N GLY A 128 -8.81 -9.45 8.79
CA GLY A 128 -9.06 -8.94 10.12
C GLY A 128 -8.68 -7.48 10.30
N TYR A 129 -8.56 -7.03 11.55
CA TYR A 129 -8.19 -5.66 11.87
C TYR A 129 -6.68 -5.47 11.80
N ALA A 130 -6.25 -4.64 10.86
CA ALA A 130 -4.85 -4.22 10.74
C ALA A 130 -4.66 -2.84 11.37
N THR A 131 -3.45 -2.58 11.87
CA THR A 131 -3.09 -1.34 12.55
C THR A 131 -2.07 -0.57 11.72
N PHE A 132 -2.28 0.75 11.58
CA PHE A 132 -1.27 1.66 11.06
C PHE A 132 -0.25 2.00 12.14
N VAL A 133 1.02 1.77 11.82
CA VAL A 133 2.19 2.10 12.64
C VAL A 133 2.98 3.17 11.91
N VAL A 134 3.11 4.34 12.51
CA VAL A 134 3.64 5.54 11.84
C VAL A 134 4.85 6.08 12.58
N GLY A 135 5.78 6.66 11.82
CA GLY A 135 6.89 7.41 12.34
C GLY A 135 7.50 8.38 11.32
N LEU A 136 8.42 9.20 11.80
CA LEU A 136 9.23 10.11 10.99
C LEU A 136 10.69 9.64 11.07
N TYR A 137 11.37 9.52 9.94
CA TYR A 137 12.77 9.10 9.90
C TYR A 137 13.62 9.96 8.98
N SER A 138 14.87 10.14 9.36
CA SER A 138 15.89 10.75 8.51
C SER A 138 16.33 9.80 7.41
N LYS A 139 16.25 10.22 6.16
CA LYS A 139 16.73 9.43 5.02
C LYS A 139 18.25 9.30 5.00
N SER A 140 18.95 10.27 5.59
CA SER A 140 20.41 10.32 5.62
C SER A 140 21.01 9.44 6.72
N SER A 141 20.42 9.47 7.95
CA SER A 141 20.95 8.74 9.12
C SER A 141 20.13 7.52 9.52
N GLY A 142 18.88 7.42 9.07
CA GLY A 142 17.92 6.40 9.52
C GLY A 142 17.37 6.68 10.93
N GLU A 143 17.78 7.78 11.57
CA GLU A 143 17.28 8.15 12.90
C GLU A 143 15.81 8.50 12.85
N ARG A 144 15.05 8.03 13.86
CA ARG A 144 13.61 8.28 13.98
C ARG A 144 13.34 9.33 15.03
N LEU A 145 12.39 10.23 14.74
CA LEU A 145 11.90 11.22 15.68
C LEU A 145 10.88 10.61 16.65
N PRO A 146 10.88 11.04 17.92
CA PRO A 146 9.90 10.60 18.90
C PRO A 146 8.52 11.19 18.58
N LEU A 147 7.49 10.34 18.50
CA LEU A 147 6.09 10.76 18.35
C LEU A 147 5.30 10.47 19.64
N ALA A 148 4.27 11.27 19.89
CA ALA A 148 3.32 11.03 20.97
C ALA A 148 2.26 10.00 20.53
N GLY A 149 1.98 9.01 21.37
CA GLY A 149 0.99 7.97 21.11
C GLY A 149 1.32 6.67 21.81
N GLU A 150 0.58 5.62 21.49
CA GLU A 150 0.92 4.26 21.93
C GLU A 150 2.17 3.80 21.19
N ALA A 151 3.28 3.81 21.93
CA ALA A 151 4.60 3.54 21.36
C ALA A 151 4.75 2.06 20.99
N ILE A 152 5.36 1.83 19.82
CA ILE A 152 5.87 0.55 19.36
C ILE A 152 7.38 0.66 19.25
N GLU A 153 8.08 -0.43 19.07
CA GLU A 153 9.52 -0.48 18.96
C GLU A 153 10.07 0.52 17.90
N GLY A 154 11.15 1.19 18.22
CA GLY A 154 11.86 2.09 17.31
C GLY A 154 11.16 3.43 17.04
N ARG A 155 10.54 4.04 18.05
CA ARG A 155 9.88 5.37 17.97
C ARG A 155 8.72 5.45 16.97
N ALA A 156 8.09 4.30 16.73
CA ALA A 156 6.86 4.22 15.96
C ALA A 156 5.66 4.27 16.90
N VAL A 157 4.53 4.80 16.44
CA VAL A 157 3.28 4.87 17.20
C VAL A 157 2.12 4.25 16.43
N LYS A 158 1.17 3.68 17.14
CA LYS A 158 -0.13 3.31 16.55
C LYS A 158 -0.88 4.56 16.18
N ALA A 159 -1.31 4.66 14.92
CA ALA A 159 -1.93 5.86 14.37
C ALA A 159 -3.36 5.66 13.88
N GLY A 160 -3.87 4.43 13.89
CA GLY A 160 -5.21 4.07 13.47
C GLY A 160 -5.32 2.60 13.12
N SER A 161 -6.52 2.16 12.73
CA SER A 161 -6.78 0.78 12.32
C SER A 161 -7.88 0.73 11.26
N PHE A 162 -7.93 -0.37 10.53
CA PHE A 162 -8.95 -0.65 9.52
C PHE A 162 -9.13 -2.17 9.37
N GLU A 163 -10.25 -2.58 8.76
CA GLU A 163 -10.53 -3.99 8.52
C GLU A 163 -10.08 -4.40 7.12
N ILE A 164 -9.25 -5.45 7.04
CA ILE A 164 -8.91 -6.11 5.76
C ILE A 164 -9.84 -7.30 5.60
N ARG A 165 -10.52 -7.38 4.45
CA ARG A 165 -11.35 -8.52 4.05
C ARG A 165 -10.69 -9.31 2.94
N GLU A 166 -11.12 -10.56 2.84
CA GLU A 166 -10.78 -11.40 1.71
C GLU A 166 -11.17 -10.69 0.40
N ARG A 167 -10.28 -10.78 -0.58
CA ARG A 167 -10.55 -10.24 -1.90
C ARG A 167 -11.58 -11.12 -2.60
N SER A 168 -12.77 -10.59 -2.89
CA SER A 168 -13.64 -11.22 -3.86
C SER A 168 -12.91 -11.25 -5.21
N GLU A 169 -12.93 -12.39 -5.92
CA GLU A 169 -12.26 -12.50 -7.21
C GLU A 169 -12.76 -11.40 -8.16
N PRO A 170 -11.85 -10.54 -8.67
CA PRO A 170 -12.24 -9.51 -9.61
C PRO A 170 -12.63 -10.15 -10.95
N TYR A 171 -13.54 -9.51 -11.65
CA TYR A 171 -13.81 -9.85 -13.05
C TYR A 171 -12.59 -9.50 -13.89
N ALA A 172 -12.13 -10.42 -14.74
CA ALA A 172 -11.02 -10.17 -15.64
C ALA A 172 -11.36 -9.03 -16.61
N VAL A 173 -10.59 -7.94 -16.55
CA VAL A 173 -10.72 -6.81 -17.47
C VAL A 173 -9.77 -7.02 -18.64
N ILE A 174 -10.32 -6.98 -19.84
CA ILE A 174 -9.57 -7.17 -21.09
C ILE A 174 -9.56 -5.84 -21.84
N PHE A 175 -8.36 -5.36 -22.14
CA PHE A 175 -8.14 -4.20 -23.00
C PHE A 175 -8.34 -4.61 -24.46
N ARG A 176 -9.29 -3.97 -25.15
CA ARG A 176 -9.68 -4.25 -26.53
C ARG A 176 -9.15 -3.16 -27.48
N GLU A 177 -10.01 -2.69 -28.39
CA GLU A 177 -9.65 -1.66 -29.37
C GLU A 177 -9.29 -0.35 -28.68
N GLY A 178 -8.42 0.43 -29.32
CA GLY A 178 -8.04 1.76 -28.85
C GLY A 178 -6.99 1.78 -27.74
N TRP A 179 -6.37 0.64 -27.40
CA TRP A 179 -5.24 0.56 -26.46
C TRP A 179 -3.96 0.18 -27.18
N HIS A 180 -2.88 0.86 -26.80
CA HIS A 180 -1.53 0.46 -27.21
C HIS A 180 -1.04 -0.73 -26.37
N PRO A 181 -0.04 -1.49 -26.84
CA PRO A 181 0.58 -2.54 -26.05
C PRO A 181 1.05 -2.06 -24.68
N PRO A 182 1.12 -2.95 -23.68
CA PRO A 182 1.59 -2.59 -22.34
C PRO A 182 3.04 -2.12 -22.39
N GLU A 183 3.36 -1.16 -21.54
CA GLU A 183 4.70 -0.61 -21.35
C GLU A 183 5.09 -0.72 -19.88
N ALA A 184 6.36 -1.03 -19.62
CA ALA A 184 6.93 -1.06 -18.27
C ALA A 184 8.37 -0.58 -18.31
N PRO A 185 8.83 0.27 -17.38
CA PRO A 185 10.25 0.56 -17.24
C PRO A 185 10.98 -0.70 -16.80
N LYS A 186 12.21 -0.88 -17.29
CA LYS A 186 13.04 -2.01 -16.86
C LYS A 186 13.19 -2.04 -15.35
N GLY A 187 12.75 -3.15 -14.72
CA GLY A 187 12.93 -3.40 -13.29
C GLY A 187 11.95 -2.67 -12.36
N SER A 188 10.93 -1.97 -12.88
CA SER A 188 9.99 -1.20 -12.03
C SER A 188 8.84 -2.01 -11.46
N GLY A 189 8.47 -3.14 -12.04
CA GLY A 189 7.24 -3.86 -11.67
C GLY A 189 5.94 -3.09 -11.95
N VAL A 190 6.02 -1.89 -12.49
CA VAL A 190 4.88 -1.04 -12.86
C VAL A 190 4.64 -1.14 -14.35
N GLU A 191 3.43 -1.52 -14.74
CA GLU A 191 2.99 -1.59 -16.13
C GLU A 191 1.86 -0.58 -16.36
N TRP A 192 1.79 -0.01 -17.56
CA TRP A 192 0.69 0.84 -17.99
C TRP A 192 0.34 0.61 -19.45
N ARG A 193 -0.84 1.10 -19.85
CA ARG A 193 -1.26 1.18 -21.24
C ARG A 193 -1.72 2.59 -21.59
N TRP A 194 -1.42 3.01 -22.80
CA TRP A 194 -1.95 4.23 -23.37
C TRP A 194 -3.21 3.93 -24.16
N SER A 195 -4.25 4.74 -23.97
CA SER A 195 -5.35 4.76 -24.92
C SER A 195 -4.99 5.59 -26.15
N THR A 196 -5.72 5.40 -27.24
CA THR A 196 -5.93 6.43 -28.26
C THR A 196 -6.95 7.45 -27.73
N LYS A 197 -7.71 8.12 -28.57
CA LYS A 197 -8.80 9.01 -28.10
C LYS A 197 -9.87 8.26 -27.29
N SER A 198 -10.11 7.01 -27.64
CA SER A 198 -11.05 6.12 -26.95
C SER A 198 -10.45 4.73 -26.85
N GLY A 199 -10.48 4.13 -25.66
CA GLY A 199 -10.06 2.76 -25.43
C GLY A 199 -11.18 1.93 -24.82
N THR A 200 -11.42 0.72 -25.35
CA THR A 200 -12.48 -0.18 -24.89
C THR A 200 -11.94 -1.18 -23.89
N LEU A 201 -12.59 -1.30 -22.74
CA LEU A 201 -12.43 -2.33 -21.75
C LEU A 201 -13.60 -3.29 -21.79
N THR A 202 -13.35 -4.59 -21.68
CA THR A 202 -14.44 -5.58 -21.60
C THR A 202 -14.24 -6.50 -20.39
N PHE A 203 -15.33 -6.92 -19.79
CA PHE A 203 -15.37 -7.89 -18.71
C PHE A 203 -16.65 -8.73 -18.79
N ALA A 204 -16.65 -9.91 -18.14
CA ALA A 204 -17.84 -10.76 -18.07
C ALA A 204 -18.96 -9.99 -17.34
N ASN A 205 -20.19 -10.07 -17.87
CA ASN A 205 -21.33 -9.38 -17.27
C ASN A 205 -21.60 -9.90 -15.86
N PRO A 206 -21.43 -9.06 -14.82
CA PRO A 206 -21.50 -9.50 -13.43
C PRO A 206 -22.92 -9.82 -12.95
N LYS A 207 -23.96 -9.32 -13.65
CA LYS A 207 -25.37 -9.46 -13.25
C LYS A 207 -25.66 -8.98 -11.82
N GLN A 208 -24.79 -8.17 -11.24
CA GLN A 208 -24.89 -7.60 -9.89
C GLN A 208 -24.16 -6.28 -9.84
N ASP A 209 -24.33 -5.55 -8.73
CA ASP A 209 -23.59 -4.32 -8.45
C ASP A 209 -22.09 -4.59 -8.36
N VAL A 210 -21.32 -3.76 -9.07
CA VAL A 210 -19.86 -3.80 -9.05
C VAL A 210 -19.25 -2.42 -8.87
N GLU A 211 -17.99 -2.38 -8.47
CA GLU A 211 -17.13 -1.20 -8.50
C GLU A 211 -16.06 -1.38 -9.58
N LEU A 212 -16.01 -0.46 -10.54
CA LEU A 212 -14.88 -0.29 -11.44
C LEU A 212 -13.88 0.64 -10.78
N THR A 213 -12.65 0.19 -10.60
CA THR A 213 -11.53 1.03 -10.16
C THR A 213 -10.57 1.25 -11.32
N LEU A 214 -10.31 2.51 -11.66
CA LEU A 214 -9.32 2.93 -12.63
C LEU A 214 -8.20 3.69 -11.93
N GLU A 215 -6.95 3.30 -12.17
CA GLU A 215 -5.76 4.05 -11.79
C GLU A 215 -5.14 4.61 -13.05
N LEU A 216 -5.12 5.93 -13.17
CA LEU A 216 -4.75 6.63 -14.40
C LEU A 216 -4.12 8.00 -14.13
N ASP A 217 -3.37 8.49 -15.09
CA ASP A 217 -2.77 9.82 -15.03
C ASP A 217 -2.71 10.52 -16.38
N GLN A 218 -2.37 11.80 -16.29
CA GLN A 218 -1.93 12.65 -17.39
C GLN A 218 -0.52 13.15 -17.10
N PRO A 219 0.48 12.89 -17.96
CA PRO A 219 1.84 13.37 -17.73
C PRO A 219 1.93 14.91 -17.70
N ASN A 220 2.67 15.45 -16.74
CA ASN A 220 2.80 16.89 -16.49
C ASN A 220 3.45 17.72 -17.61
N ARG A 221 4.10 17.06 -18.60
CA ARG A 221 4.80 17.74 -19.71
C ARG A 221 4.03 17.76 -21.03
N VAL A 222 2.78 17.29 -21.01
CA VAL A 222 1.97 17.11 -22.21
C VAL A 222 0.95 18.22 -22.37
N PHE A 223 0.13 18.43 -21.35
CA PHE A 223 -0.89 19.47 -21.33
C PHE A 223 -0.65 20.41 -20.12
N SER A 224 -1.04 21.67 -20.29
CA SER A 224 -0.99 22.67 -19.21
C SER A 224 -2.32 22.84 -18.50
N VAL A 225 -3.35 22.11 -18.94
CA VAL A 225 -4.73 22.14 -18.41
C VAL A 225 -5.23 20.71 -18.23
N PRO A 226 -6.20 20.49 -17.35
CA PRO A 226 -6.77 19.17 -17.12
C PRO A 226 -7.26 18.52 -18.42
N GLN A 227 -7.14 17.19 -18.50
CA GLN A 227 -7.69 16.37 -19.58
C GLN A 227 -9.02 15.80 -19.11
N HIS A 228 -10.09 16.10 -19.81
CA HIS A 228 -11.42 15.58 -19.49
C HIS A 228 -11.55 14.14 -19.98
N VAL A 229 -12.03 13.27 -19.10
CA VAL A 229 -12.22 11.83 -19.36
C VAL A 229 -13.66 11.46 -19.07
N GLU A 230 -14.29 10.79 -20.02
CA GLU A 230 -15.62 10.20 -19.87
C GLU A 230 -15.53 8.68 -19.85
N ILE A 231 -16.29 8.06 -18.99
CA ILE A 231 -16.49 6.61 -18.94
C ILE A 231 -17.87 6.31 -19.48
N ARG A 232 -17.96 5.51 -20.53
CA ARG A 232 -19.20 5.26 -21.25
C ARG A 232 -19.56 3.77 -21.29
N LEU A 233 -20.83 3.48 -21.12
CA LEU A 233 -21.46 2.20 -21.45
C LEU A 233 -22.41 2.41 -22.64
N GLY A 234 -21.99 1.95 -23.82
CA GLY A 234 -22.65 2.32 -25.06
C GLY A 234 -22.65 3.84 -25.27
N ASP A 235 -23.82 4.46 -25.45
CA ASP A 235 -23.97 5.91 -25.62
C ASP A 235 -24.08 6.67 -24.28
N ALA A 236 -24.27 5.95 -23.16
CA ALA A 236 -24.47 6.57 -21.85
C ALA A 236 -23.13 6.90 -21.20
N VAL A 237 -22.96 8.14 -20.73
CA VAL A 237 -21.87 8.53 -19.83
C VAL A 237 -22.27 8.06 -18.42
N VAL A 238 -21.46 7.16 -17.84
CA VAL A 238 -21.70 6.62 -16.50
C VAL A 238 -20.86 7.32 -15.46
N ASP A 239 -19.77 7.97 -15.88
CA ASP A 239 -18.93 8.82 -15.05
C ASP A 239 -18.11 9.77 -15.93
N ASP A 240 -17.73 10.92 -15.39
CA ASP A 240 -16.80 11.86 -16.02
C ASP A 240 -15.95 12.59 -14.97
N PHE A 241 -14.74 12.97 -15.35
CA PHE A 241 -13.80 13.65 -14.45
C PHE A 241 -12.67 14.33 -15.22
N ASP A 242 -12.00 15.23 -14.54
CA ASP A 242 -10.81 15.92 -15.04
C ASP A 242 -9.53 15.34 -14.41
N LEU A 243 -8.55 15.02 -15.26
CA LEU A 243 -7.21 14.59 -14.86
C LEU A 243 -6.28 15.79 -14.81
N GLU A 244 -5.82 16.11 -13.60
CA GLU A 244 -4.83 17.17 -13.41
C GLU A 244 -3.43 16.74 -13.93
N PRO A 245 -2.67 17.63 -14.58
CA PRO A 245 -1.34 17.34 -15.08
C PRO A 245 -0.40 16.83 -13.98
N GLY A 246 0.20 15.66 -14.22
CA GLY A 246 1.18 15.05 -13.32
C GLY A 246 0.61 14.42 -12.05
N THR A 247 -0.71 14.31 -11.94
CA THR A 247 -1.39 13.70 -10.79
C THR A 247 -1.88 12.30 -11.13
N LEU A 248 -1.48 11.31 -10.34
CA LEU A 248 -2.05 9.97 -10.40
C LEU A 248 -3.41 10.00 -9.70
N MET A 249 -4.44 9.56 -10.40
CA MET A 249 -5.80 9.48 -9.90
C MET A 249 -6.25 8.03 -9.76
N VAL A 250 -6.90 7.72 -8.65
CA VAL A 250 -7.67 6.48 -8.46
C VAL A 250 -9.15 6.85 -8.51
N ARG A 251 -9.84 6.43 -9.57
CA ARG A 251 -11.27 6.67 -9.74
C ARG A 251 -12.06 5.40 -9.48
N LYS A 252 -13.05 5.48 -8.58
CA LYS A 252 -13.97 4.39 -8.23
C LYS A 252 -15.35 4.72 -8.76
N ILE A 253 -15.93 3.80 -9.54
CA ILE A 253 -17.19 4.00 -10.26
C ILE A 253 -18.12 2.85 -9.92
N ALA A 254 -19.24 3.15 -9.29
CA ALA A 254 -20.29 2.16 -9.02
C ALA A 254 -21.11 1.90 -10.29
N LEU A 255 -21.24 0.64 -10.66
CA LEU A 255 -22.00 0.21 -11.82
C LEU A 255 -23.02 -0.85 -11.39
N GLY A 256 -24.24 -0.74 -11.85
CA GLY A 256 -25.33 -1.64 -11.52
C GLY A 256 -25.76 -2.55 -12.69
N PRO A 257 -26.47 -3.64 -12.41
CA PRO A 257 -26.92 -4.61 -13.42
C PRO A 257 -27.79 -3.99 -14.50
N ASP A 258 -28.59 -2.97 -14.19
CA ASP A 258 -29.47 -2.28 -15.13
C ASP A 258 -28.70 -1.59 -16.27
N GLN A 259 -27.41 -1.28 -16.05
CA GLN A 259 -26.54 -0.62 -17.02
C GLN A 259 -25.87 -1.61 -17.98
N PHE A 260 -25.80 -2.89 -17.64
CA PHE A 260 -25.00 -3.89 -18.38
C PHE A 260 -25.75 -4.57 -19.52
N GLY A 261 -27.08 -4.47 -19.55
CA GLY A 261 -27.92 -5.19 -20.52
C GLY A 261 -27.87 -6.71 -20.32
N GLU A 262 -28.40 -7.44 -21.31
CA GLU A 262 -28.59 -8.89 -21.25
C GLU A 262 -27.38 -9.71 -21.77
N GLY A 263 -26.36 -9.06 -22.35
CA GLY A 263 -25.18 -9.68 -22.94
C GLY A 263 -24.36 -10.48 -21.93
N GLN A 264 -23.51 -11.39 -22.41
CA GLN A 264 -22.56 -12.15 -21.57
C GLN A 264 -21.35 -11.31 -21.15
N SER A 265 -21.08 -10.22 -21.83
CA SER A 265 -19.98 -9.30 -21.55
C SER A 265 -20.44 -7.87 -21.60
N VAL A 266 -19.77 -7.02 -20.82
CA VAL A 266 -19.93 -5.58 -20.79
C VAL A 266 -18.76 -4.96 -21.53
N ALA A 267 -19.04 -3.99 -22.40
CA ALA A 267 -18.03 -3.15 -23.05
C ALA A 267 -18.13 -1.73 -22.53
N LEU A 268 -17.03 -1.21 -22.01
CA LEU A 268 -16.93 0.11 -21.44
C LEU A 268 -15.86 0.91 -22.20
N ALA A 269 -16.16 2.13 -22.60
CA ALA A 269 -15.21 3.01 -23.25
C ALA A 269 -14.65 4.05 -22.29
N VAL A 270 -13.33 4.22 -22.32
CA VAL A 270 -12.59 5.32 -21.69
C VAL A 270 -12.29 6.34 -22.78
N VAL A 271 -12.93 7.49 -22.74
CA VAL A 271 -12.86 8.52 -23.79
C VAL A 271 -12.19 9.77 -23.25
N SER A 272 -11.17 10.27 -23.94
CA SER A 272 -10.51 11.54 -23.57
C SER A 272 -10.80 12.65 -24.56
N ASP A 273 -10.94 13.88 -24.07
CA ASP A 273 -11.15 15.07 -24.90
C ASP A 273 -9.91 15.44 -25.72
N LYS A 274 -8.69 15.15 -25.20
CA LYS A 274 -7.40 15.51 -25.78
C LYS A 274 -6.51 14.28 -25.99
N THR A 275 -5.73 14.35 -27.03
CA THR A 275 -4.67 13.38 -27.33
C THR A 275 -3.40 14.11 -27.78
N PHE A 276 -2.28 13.45 -27.70
CA PHE A 276 -1.00 13.99 -28.15
C PHE A 276 -0.19 12.97 -28.93
N VAL A 277 0.79 13.46 -29.69
CA VAL A 277 1.80 12.63 -30.37
C VAL A 277 3.16 13.04 -29.83
N PRO A 278 3.85 12.17 -29.08
CA PRO A 278 5.12 12.52 -28.42
C PRO A 278 6.16 13.15 -29.36
N ALA A 279 6.32 12.61 -30.56
CA ALA A 279 7.25 13.12 -31.57
C ALA A 279 6.97 14.57 -32.03
N ARG A 280 5.75 15.08 -31.77
CA ARG A 280 5.37 16.46 -32.13
C ARG A 280 5.57 17.47 -30.99
N LEU A 281 5.94 16.98 -29.80
CA LEU A 281 6.15 17.80 -28.61
C LEU A 281 7.65 17.92 -28.33
N ALA A 282 8.26 19.05 -28.65
CA ALA A 282 9.70 19.28 -28.48
C ALA A 282 10.17 19.02 -27.04
N ALA A 283 9.32 19.28 -26.04
CA ALA A 283 9.62 19.05 -24.63
C ALA A 283 9.84 17.57 -24.28
N LEU A 284 9.32 16.63 -25.06
CA LEU A 284 9.43 15.20 -24.78
C LEU A 284 10.66 14.55 -25.44
N GLN A 285 11.29 15.19 -26.43
CA GLN A 285 12.45 14.66 -27.17
C GLN A 285 12.25 13.19 -27.59
N SER A 286 11.06 12.85 -28.06
CA SER A 286 10.64 11.48 -28.36
C SER A 286 10.50 11.27 -29.87
N SER A 287 10.81 10.07 -30.36
CA SER A 287 10.52 9.62 -31.72
C SER A 287 9.17 8.88 -31.83
N ASP A 288 8.40 8.76 -30.77
CA ASP A 288 7.13 8.05 -30.74
C ASP A 288 6.06 8.83 -31.53
N THR A 289 5.54 8.21 -32.58
CA THR A 289 4.56 8.79 -33.49
C THR A 289 3.10 8.35 -33.18
N ARG A 290 2.91 7.53 -32.14
CA ARG A 290 1.58 7.08 -31.74
C ARG A 290 0.72 8.25 -31.23
N GLN A 291 -0.57 8.18 -31.46
CA GLN A 291 -1.53 9.06 -30.81
C GLN A 291 -1.88 8.51 -29.44
N LEU A 292 -1.57 9.25 -28.39
CA LEU A 292 -1.76 8.86 -27.00
C LEU A 292 -2.84 9.70 -26.33
N GLY A 293 -3.75 9.07 -25.63
CA GLY A 293 -4.83 9.68 -24.82
C GLY A 293 -4.48 9.68 -23.34
N VAL A 294 -5.14 8.83 -22.54
CA VAL A 294 -4.87 8.66 -21.13
C VAL A 294 -3.94 7.48 -20.89
N ARG A 295 -3.17 7.55 -19.81
CA ARG A 295 -2.33 6.45 -19.37
C ARG A 295 -3.02 5.74 -18.21
N VAL A 296 -3.30 4.44 -18.38
CA VAL A 296 -3.95 3.59 -17.38
C VAL A 296 -2.98 2.57 -16.85
N PHE A 297 -2.77 2.57 -15.54
CA PHE A 297 -1.92 1.63 -14.81
C PHE A 297 -2.71 0.41 -14.36
N ARG A 298 -3.99 0.61 -14.02
CA ARG A 298 -4.84 -0.47 -13.52
C ARG A 298 -6.30 -0.23 -13.90
N ALA A 299 -6.97 -1.32 -14.23
CA ALA A 299 -8.41 -1.39 -14.36
C ALA A 299 -8.91 -2.64 -13.64
N LEU A 300 -9.79 -2.49 -12.66
CA LEU A 300 -10.36 -3.59 -11.87
C LEU A 300 -11.86 -3.46 -11.82
N VAL A 301 -12.56 -4.57 -11.98
CA VAL A 301 -14.00 -4.66 -11.75
C VAL A 301 -14.24 -5.73 -10.69
N GLN A 302 -14.93 -5.38 -9.62
CA GLN A 302 -15.19 -6.29 -8.53
C GLN A 302 -16.61 -6.14 -7.99
N PRO A 303 -17.20 -7.19 -7.39
CA PRO A 303 -18.46 -7.06 -6.69
C PRO A 303 -18.42 -5.93 -5.67
N LYS A 304 -19.49 -5.12 -5.63
CA LYS A 304 -19.62 -4.10 -4.60
C LYS A 304 -19.87 -4.78 -3.26
N GLN A 305 -19.05 -4.45 -2.29
CA GLN A 305 -19.15 -4.99 -0.94
C GLN A 305 -20.19 -4.21 -0.12
#